data_6cd2f4f581322b7688df323cd9a17ad2
#
_entry.id   6cd2f4f581322b7688df323cd9a17ad2
#
_cell.length_a   1.000
_cell.length_b   1.000
_cell.length_c   1.000
_cell.angle_alpha   90.00
_cell.angle_beta   90.00
_cell.angle_gamma   90.00
#
_symmetry.space_group_name_H-M   'P 1'
#
loop_
_entity.id
_entity.type
_entity.pdbx_description
1 polymer ?
#
loop_
_entity_poly.entity_id
_entity_poly.type
_entity_poly.pdbx_seq_one_letter_code
_entity_poly.pdbx_strand_id
1 'polypeptide(L)'
;MILAAAPPAYFPPPAACAKLAAADVVVSAESFRFSRKEGTHRTAIRTMTGRRWLSVPVVGSGWPGTRISDLAIDFNQPWADEHWRVLEYNYHNAAYFYYYAEAVERIIRGAGQSLVGLLADAGQFVRGSLALRARVISSSLLPEVAERTGRLLAWAEACGCDRYLIHPGEAGLLDLPRLEAAGIGLDRIEFTEAPYHQQGPGFLPGLSLLDLLFNEGPAAAGYLQANIRIVPAD
;
A
#
# COMPACT_ATOMS: atom_id res chain seq x y z
N MET A 1 5.01 9.78 -18.87
CA MET A 1 5.07 9.50 -17.42
C MET A 1 4.02 8.48 -17.03
N ILE A 2 4.36 7.61 -16.07
CA ILE A 2 3.49 6.52 -15.62
C ILE A 2 2.68 6.94 -14.39
N LEU A 3 1.36 6.91 -14.50
CA LEU A 3 0.42 7.08 -13.41
C LEU A 3 0.05 5.72 -12.81
N ALA A 4 -0.05 5.62 -11.50
CA ALA A 4 -0.71 4.53 -10.81
C ALA A 4 -1.71 5.06 -9.80
N ALA A 5 -2.73 4.28 -9.46
CA ALA A 5 -3.61 4.58 -8.35
C ALA A 5 -3.69 3.37 -7.42
N ALA A 6 -3.65 3.63 -6.12
CA ALA A 6 -3.79 2.61 -5.10
C ALA A 6 -4.45 3.19 -3.84
N PRO A 7 -5.35 2.45 -3.18
CA PRO A 7 -5.79 2.85 -1.85
C PRO A 7 -4.60 2.90 -0.90
N PRO A 8 -4.54 3.89 0.01
CA PRO A 8 -3.52 3.89 1.05
C PRO A 8 -3.71 2.68 1.97
N ALA A 9 -2.62 2.13 2.50
CA ALA A 9 -2.68 0.90 3.29
C ALA A 9 -1.73 0.93 4.49
N TYR A 10 -2.16 0.29 5.57
CA TYR A 10 -1.41 0.14 6.82
C TYR A 10 -0.31 -0.89 6.65
N PHE A 11 0.94 -0.42 6.46
CA PHE A 11 2.13 -1.24 6.20
C PHE A 11 1.87 -2.35 5.16
N PRO A 12 1.64 -1.98 3.87
CA PRO A 12 1.22 -2.89 2.82
C PRO A 12 2.24 -4.01 2.57
N PRO A 13 1.83 -5.11 1.94
CA PRO A 13 2.77 -6.15 1.50
C PRO A 13 3.64 -5.65 0.32
N PRO A 14 4.82 -6.27 0.06
CA PRO A 14 5.70 -5.91 -1.04
C PRO A 14 4.99 -5.82 -2.41
N ALA A 15 4.07 -6.73 -2.69
CA ALA A 15 3.28 -6.71 -3.94
C ALA A 15 2.48 -5.40 -4.12
N ALA A 16 1.91 -4.85 -3.04
CA ALA A 16 1.21 -3.56 -3.11
C ALA A 16 2.16 -2.37 -3.28
N CYS A 17 3.40 -2.50 -2.80
CA CYS A 17 4.44 -1.48 -3.00
C CYS A 17 4.98 -1.45 -4.44
N ALA A 18 4.77 -2.51 -5.22
CA ALA A 18 5.28 -2.61 -6.58
C ALA A 18 4.77 -1.45 -7.48
N LYS A 19 3.49 -1.08 -7.39
CA LYS A 19 2.96 0.09 -8.12
C LYS A 19 3.66 1.39 -7.73
N LEU A 20 3.98 1.59 -6.45
CA LEU A 20 4.68 2.78 -5.97
C LEU A 20 6.13 2.82 -6.47
N ALA A 21 6.74 1.65 -6.67
CA ALA A 21 8.11 1.54 -7.14
C ALA A 21 8.24 1.75 -8.66
N ALA A 22 7.20 1.45 -9.42
CA ALA A 22 7.19 1.43 -10.87
C ALA A 22 6.57 2.67 -11.52
N ALA A 23 5.82 3.49 -10.78
CA ALA A 23 5.16 4.68 -11.30
C ALA A 23 5.97 5.96 -11.04
N ASP A 24 5.77 6.98 -11.89
CA ASP A 24 6.27 8.34 -11.66
C ASP A 24 5.34 9.13 -10.73
N VAL A 25 4.03 8.89 -10.87
CA VAL A 25 2.99 9.52 -10.06
C VAL A 25 2.06 8.45 -9.51
N VAL A 26 1.78 8.51 -8.21
CA VAL A 26 0.83 7.61 -7.53
C VAL A 26 -0.29 8.43 -6.92
N VAL A 27 -1.52 8.16 -7.32
CA VAL A 27 -2.70 8.70 -6.66
C VAL A 27 -3.04 7.85 -5.46
N SER A 28 -2.96 8.45 -4.27
CA SER A 28 -3.51 7.88 -3.04
C SER A 28 -5.03 7.96 -3.11
N ALA A 29 -5.68 6.81 -3.33
CA ALA A 29 -7.10 6.74 -3.62
C ALA A 29 -7.95 6.66 -2.34
N GLU A 30 -7.78 7.60 -1.41
CA GLU A 30 -8.56 7.69 -0.17
C GLU A 30 -10.04 8.05 -0.39
N SER A 31 -10.39 8.59 -1.55
CA SER A 31 -11.78 8.82 -1.95
C SER A 31 -12.54 7.53 -2.29
N PHE A 32 -11.84 6.39 -2.42
CA PHE A 32 -12.47 5.11 -2.68
C PHE A 32 -13.24 4.61 -1.46
N ARG A 33 -14.25 3.78 -1.76
CA ARG A 33 -15.02 3.13 -0.69
C ARG A 33 -14.17 2.15 0.07
N PHE A 34 -14.29 2.19 1.38
CA PHE A 34 -13.57 1.28 2.25
C PHE A 34 -14.14 -0.14 2.16
N SER A 35 -13.24 -1.11 2.14
CA SER A 35 -13.57 -2.54 2.20
C SER A 35 -12.73 -3.22 3.28
N ARG A 36 -13.39 -3.95 4.18
CA ARG A 36 -12.69 -4.76 5.20
C ARG A 36 -11.84 -5.86 4.59
N LYS A 37 -12.14 -6.26 3.35
CA LYS A 37 -11.41 -7.34 2.65
C LYS A 37 -10.10 -6.84 2.04
N GLU A 38 -9.98 -5.54 1.73
CA GLU A 38 -8.88 -4.94 0.98
C GLU A 38 -7.78 -4.44 1.91
N GLY A 39 -7.27 -4.97 2.83
CA GLY A 39 -6.02 -4.66 3.55
C GLY A 39 -5.73 -3.20 3.93
N THR A 40 -6.61 -2.24 3.64
CA THR A 40 -6.39 -0.81 3.92
C THR A 40 -6.04 -0.55 5.40
N HIS A 41 -6.83 -1.12 6.33
CA HIS A 41 -6.69 -0.90 7.77
C HIS A 41 -5.97 -2.04 8.50
N ARG A 42 -5.39 -2.98 7.77
CA ARG A 42 -4.75 -4.16 8.38
C ARG A 42 -3.50 -4.59 7.64
N THR A 43 -2.62 -5.24 8.36
CA THR A 43 -1.41 -5.83 7.80
C THR A 43 -1.18 -7.23 8.36
N ALA A 44 -0.48 -8.08 7.60
CA ALA A 44 -0.17 -9.45 8.01
C ALA A 44 1.28 -9.56 8.44
N ILE A 45 1.54 -10.16 9.58
CA ILE A 45 2.89 -10.40 10.10
C ILE A 45 3.18 -11.89 10.28
N ARG A 46 4.47 -12.21 10.39
CA ARG A 46 4.95 -13.54 10.76
C ARG A 46 4.89 -13.73 12.27
N THR A 47 4.44 -14.91 12.69
CA THR A 47 4.58 -15.40 14.06
C THR A 47 5.12 -16.83 14.05
N MET A 48 5.47 -17.38 15.19
CA MET A 48 5.91 -18.77 15.30
C MET A 48 4.85 -19.79 14.86
N THR A 49 3.57 -19.42 14.93
CA THR A 49 2.44 -20.27 14.51
C THR A 49 1.91 -19.96 13.11
N GLY A 50 2.56 -19.04 12.37
CA GLY A 50 2.17 -18.66 11.02
C GLY A 50 1.76 -17.19 10.90
N ARG A 51 0.80 -16.89 10.02
CA ARG A 51 0.33 -15.53 9.75
C ARG A 51 -0.60 -15.02 10.86
N ARG A 52 -0.36 -13.78 11.30
CA ARG A 52 -1.27 -13.03 12.16
C ARG A 52 -1.62 -11.68 11.52
N TRP A 53 -2.90 -11.32 11.56
CA TRP A 53 -3.36 -10.01 11.13
C TRP A 53 -3.32 -9.01 12.29
N LEU A 54 -2.75 -7.85 12.03
CA LEU A 54 -2.87 -6.66 12.87
C LEU A 54 -3.86 -5.72 12.19
N SER A 55 -4.98 -5.44 12.84
CA SER A 55 -6.06 -4.64 12.27
C SER A 55 -6.31 -3.41 13.13
N VAL A 56 -6.18 -2.22 12.51
CA VAL A 56 -6.56 -0.96 13.14
C VAL A 56 -8.08 -0.94 13.26
N PRO A 57 -8.65 -0.78 14.45
CA PRO A 57 -10.09 -0.70 14.62
C PRO A 57 -10.59 0.63 14.07
N VAL A 58 -11.66 0.59 13.27
CA VAL A 58 -12.20 1.78 12.62
C VAL A 58 -13.68 1.95 12.88
N VAL A 59 -14.08 3.21 13.04
CA VAL A 59 -15.46 3.67 13.13
C VAL A 59 -15.76 4.62 12.00
N GLY A 60 -17.00 4.59 11.51
CA GLY A 60 -17.47 5.49 10.46
C GLY A 60 -18.98 5.39 10.31
N SER A 61 -19.61 6.49 9.95
CA SER A 61 -21.06 6.53 9.69
C SER A 61 -21.35 5.90 8.33
N GLY A 62 -22.33 4.99 8.27
CA GLY A 62 -22.92 4.55 7.00
C GLY A 62 -22.24 3.36 6.33
N TRP A 63 -21.72 2.40 7.07
CA TRP A 63 -21.32 1.09 6.52
C TRP A 63 -22.48 0.34 5.85
N PRO A 64 -22.29 -0.27 4.66
CA PRO A 64 -21.16 -0.22 3.75
C PRO A 64 -21.27 1.00 2.80
N GLY A 65 -20.15 1.66 2.48
CA GLY A 65 -20.13 2.74 1.49
C GLY A 65 -19.32 3.96 1.89
N THR A 66 -18.84 4.01 3.14
CA THR A 66 -17.98 5.09 3.65
C THR A 66 -16.67 5.14 2.88
N ARG A 67 -16.20 6.33 2.53
CA ARG A 67 -14.88 6.54 1.92
C ARG A 67 -13.78 6.26 2.94
N ILE A 68 -12.60 5.87 2.47
CA ILE A 68 -11.43 5.69 3.36
C ILE A 68 -11.11 6.99 4.09
N SER A 69 -11.25 8.14 3.40
CA SER A 69 -11.06 9.48 3.97
C SER A 69 -11.94 9.80 5.19
N ASP A 70 -13.11 9.18 5.27
CA ASP A 70 -14.14 9.53 6.26
C ASP A 70 -14.09 8.61 7.50
N LEU A 71 -13.12 7.70 7.55
CA LEU A 71 -12.97 6.77 8.66
C LEU A 71 -12.11 7.34 9.78
N ALA A 72 -12.61 7.18 11.00
CA ALA A 72 -11.84 7.44 12.21
C ALA A 72 -11.34 6.13 12.84
N ILE A 73 -10.27 6.23 13.62
CA ILE A 73 -9.75 5.12 14.42
C ILE A 73 -10.54 5.03 15.72
N ASP A 74 -10.90 3.82 16.11
CA ASP A 74 -11.56 3.55 17.41
C ASP A 74 -10.51 3.39 18.53
N PHE A 75 -10.35 4.43 19.32
CA PHE A 75 -9.44 4.45 20.47
C PHE A 75 -10.02 3.84 21.75
N ASN A 76 -11.25 3.32 21.74
CA ASN A 76 -11.76 2.53 22.86
C ASN A 76 -11.06 1.17 23.00
N GLN A 77 -10.29 0.77 21.97
CA GLN A 77 -9.47 -0.45 21.96
C GLN A 77 -8.00 -0.07 22.07
N PRO A 78 -7.17 -0.75 22.87
CA PRO A 78 -5.75 -0.46 23.03
C PRO A 78 -4.92 -1.05 21.88
N TRP A 79 -5.38 -0.84 20.63
CA TRP A 79 -4.82 -1.45 19.43
C TRP A 79 -3.35 -1.07 19.19
N ALA A 80 -2.98 0.17 19.47
CA ALA A 80 -1.62 0.67 19.21
C ALA A 80 -0.58 -0.05 20.09
N ASP A 81 -0.88 -0.17 21.39
CA ASP A 81 -0.02 -0.92 22.33
C ASP A 81 0.01 -2.41 22.00
N GLU A 82 -1.12 -2.97 21.58
CA GLU A 82 -1.18 -4.37 21.17
C GLU A 82 -0.35 -4.61 19.91
N HIS A 83 -0.50 -3.77 18.85
CA HIS A 83 0.24 -3.90 17.62
C HIS A 83 1.75 -3.80 17.85
N TRP A 84 2.18 -2.79 18.63
CA TRP A 84 3.60 -2.62 18.91
C TRP A 84 4.17 -3.82 19.69
N ARG A 85 3.53 -4.23 20.77
CA ARG A 85 3.96 -5.39 21.56
C ARG A 85 4.06 -6.67 20.73
N VAL A 86 3.11 -6.88 19.80
CA VAL A 86 3.11 -8.06 18.92
C VAL A 86 4.24 -7.98 17.91
N LEU A 87 4.53 -6.80 17.32
CA LEU A 87 5.67 -6.61 16.43
C LEU A 87 6.99 -6.84 17.16
N GLU A 88 7.19 -6.20 18.30
CA GLU A 88 8.39 -6.35 19.10
C GLU A 88 8.63 -7.82 19.51
N TYR A 89 7.60 -8.50 20.01
CA TYR A 89 7.69 -9.91 20.42
C TYR A 89 8.13 -10.83 19.27
N ASN A 90 7.63 -10.63 18.06
CA ASN A 90 7.90 -11.52 16.93
C ASN A 90 9.16 -11.13 16.14
N TYR A 91 9.62 -9.88 16.20
CA TYR A 91 10.71 -9.39 15.34
C TYR A 91 11.94 -8.85 16.07
N HIS A 92 11.99 -8.80 17.42
CA HIS A 92 13.15 -8.25 18.14
C HIS A 92 14.48 -8.95 17.80
N ASN A 93 14.44 -10.19 17.33
CA ASN A 93 15.62 -10.95 16.88
C ASN A 93 15.90 -10.80 15.36
N ALA A 94 15.08 -10.11 14.60
CA ALA A 94 15.32 -9.87 13.19
C ALA A 94 16.49 -8.89 13.02
N ALA A 95 17.34 -9.12 12.01
CA ALA A 95 18.63 -8.43 11.85
C ALA A 95 18.54 -6.90 11.83
N TYR A 96 17.45 -6.36 11.29
CA TYR A 96 17.24 -4.91 11.14
C TYR A 96 16.08 -4.39 11.97
N PHE A 97 15.53 -5.15 12.92
CA PHE A 97 14.39 -4.70 13.72
C PHE A 97 14.66 -3.35 14.37
N TYR A 98 15.76 -3.23 15.12
CA TYR A 98 16.08 -2.00 15.85
C TYR A 98 16.42 -0.81 14.95
N TYR A 99 16.77 -1.06 13.69
CA TYR A 99 16.98 0.02 12.71
C TYR A 99 15.68 0.75 12.36
N TYR A 100 14.55 0.02 12.32
CA TYR A 100 13.24 0.56 11.95
C TYR A 100 12.28 0.72 13.14
N ALA A 101 12.55 0.09 14.26
CA ALA A 101 11.65 -0.06 15.40
C ALA A 101 11.10 1.28 15.90
N GLU A 102 11.98 2.26 16.16
CA GLU A 102 11.58 3.58 16.67
C GLU A 102 10.61 4.31 15.72
N ALA A 103 10.89 4.26 14.41
CA ALA A 103 10.04 4.92 13.42
C ALA A 103 8.66 4.24 13.33
N VAL A 104 8.62 2.91 13.34
CA VAL A 104 7.36 2.14 13.28
C VAL A 104 6.55 2.33 14.55
N GLU A 105 7.18 2.30 15.73
CA GLU A 105 6.52 2.55 17.02
C GLU A 105 5.91 3.94 17.08
N ARG A 106 6.66 4.95 16.65
CA ARG A 106 6.20 6.35 16.59
C ARG A 106 4.96 6.50 15.70
N ILE A 107 4.92 5.84 14.55
CA ILE A 107 3.76 5.86 13.64
C ILE A 107 2.55 5.22 14.32
N ILE A 108 2.72 4.06 14.94
CA ILE A 108 1.63 3.31 15.56
C ILE A 108 1.07 4.05 16.79
N ARG A 109 1.95 4.48 17.70
CA ARG A 109 1.56 5.14 18.96
C ARG A 109 1.21 6.61 18.78
N GLY A 110 1.74 7.25 17.74
CA GLY A 110 1.46 8.65 17.39
C GLY A 110 0.21 8.85 16.55
N ALA A 111 -0.52 7.76 16.24
CA ALA A 111 -1.71 7.83 15.42
C ALA A 111 -2.76 8.79 16.01
N GLY A 112 -3.22 9.74 15.19
CA GLY A 112 -4.35 10.59 15.50
C GLY A 112 -5.69 9.89 15.20
N GLN A 113 -6.80 10.62 15.29
CA GLN A 113 -8.13 10.05 15.06
C GLN A 113 -8.38 9.63 13.60
N SER A 114 -7.70 10.24 12.64
CA SER A 114 -7.92 9.97 11.22
C SER A 114 -7.21 8.70 10.77
N LEU A 115 -7.94 7.76 10.19
CA LEU A 115 -7.33 6.59 9.55
C LEU A 115 -6.38 7.01 8.42
N VAL A 116 -6.80 7.95 7.56
CA VAL A 116 -5.96 8.44 6.44
C VAL A 116 -4.66 9.06 6.93
N GLY A 117 -4.67 9.76 8.06
CA GLY A 117 -3.47 10.29 8.68
C GLY A 117 -2.46 9.19 9.00
N LEU A 118 -2.90 8.14 9.71
CA LEU A 118 -2.06 6.96 10.00
C LEU A 118 -1.53 6.29 8.73
N LEU A 119 -2.39 6.13 7.71
CA LEU A 119 -2.00 5.49 6.44
C LEU A 119 -1.00 6.35 5.66
N ALA A 120 -1.10 7.68 5.74
CA ALA A 120 -0.15 8.60 5.13
C ALA A 120 1.24 8.50 5.79
N ASP A 121 1.30 8.45 7.13
CA ASP A 121 2.54 8.28 7.88
C ASP A 121 3.21 6.94 7.57
N ALA A 122 2.42 5.85 7.57
CA ALA A 122 2.89 4.53 7.16
C ALA A 122 3.39 4.52 5.70
N GLY A 123 2.68 5.18 4.79
CA GLY A 123 3.07 5.32 3.39
C GLY A 123 4.36 6.13 3.21
N GLN A 124 4.54 7.19 3.98
CA GLN A 124 5.78 7.98 3.98
C GLN A 124 6.98 7.16 4.47
N PHE A 125 6.80 6.40 5.55
CA PHE A 125 7.80 5.47 6.06
C PHE A 125 8.19 4.42 5.00
N VAL A 126 7.21 3.78 4.35
CA VAL A 126 7.44 2.79 3.28
C VAL A 126 8.25 3.41 2.13
N ARG A 127 7.86 4.59 1.67
CA ARG A 127 8.56 5.30 0.58
C ARG A 127 10.00 5.63 0.96
N GLY A 128 10.22 6.13 2.17
CA GLY A 128 11.56 6.44 2.67
C GLY A 128 12.45 5.19 2.79
N SER A 129 11.91 4.12 3.38
CA SER A 129 12.63 2.84 3.58
C SER A 129 13.02 2.14 2.28
N LEU A 130 12.21 2.31 1.23
CA LEU A 130 12.46 1.73 -0.09
C LEU A 130 13.09 2.72 -1.09
N ALA A 131 13.41 3.94 -0.66
CA ALA A 131 13.92 5.02 -1.52
C ALA A 131 13.06 5.27 -2.78
N LEU A 132 11.73 5.17 -2.66
CA LEU A 132 10.81 5.35 -3.79
C LEU A 132 10.69 6.82 -4.17
N ARG A 133 10.77 7.11 -5.48
CA ARG A 133 10.79 8.47 -6.04
C ARG A 133 9.44 8.95 -6.54
N ALA A 134 8.44 8.09 -6.62
CA ALA A 134 7.11 8.44 -7.10
C ALA A 134 6.53 9.64 -6.35
N ARG A 135 5.99 10.61 -7.07
CA ARG A 135 5.21 11.70 -6.50
C ARG A 135 3.85 11.17 -6.06
N VAL A 136 3.52 11.27 -4.79
CA VAL A 136 2.20 10.86 -4.28
C VAL A 136 1.27 12.06 -4.20
N ILE A 137 0.08 11.92 -4.77
CA ILE A 137 -0.98 12.94 -4.80
C ILE A 137 -2.23 12.35 -4.15
N SER A 138 -2.86 13.10 -3.26
CA SER A 138 -4.16 12.74 -2.71
C SER A 138 -5.25 12.80 -3.78
N SER A 139 -6.12 11.80 -3.82
CA SER A 139 -7.29 11.81 -4.72
C SER A 139 -8.27 12.94 -4.42
N SER A 140 -8.22 13.52 -3.22
CA SER A 140 -9.04 14.69 -2.84
C SER A 140 -8.64 15.98 -3.57
N LEU A 141 -7.42 16.03 -4.11
CA LEU A 141 -6.90 17.15 -4.89
C LEU A 141 -7.13 17.00 -6.40
N LEU A 142 -7.76 15.91 -6.83
CA LEU A 142 -7.97 15.58 -8.23
C LEU A 142 -9.47 15.62 -8.59
N PRO A 143 -9.80 15.73 -9.90
CA PRO A 143 -11.20 15.75 -10.33
C PRO A 143 -11.98 14.53 -9.84
N GLU A 144 -13.16 14.76 -9.27
CA GLU A 144 -14.06 13.69 -8.86
C GLU A 144 -14.91 13.24 -10.05
N VAL A 145 -14.65 12.01 -10.53
CA VAL A 145 -15.39 11.37 -11.62
C VAL A 145 -15.85 10.00 -11.15
N ALA A 146 -17.15 9.74 -11.20
CA ALA A 146 -17.74 8.50 -10.70
C ALA A 146 -17.37 7.27 -11.55
N GLU A 147 -17.36 7.44 -12.87
CA GLU A 147 -17.04 6.37 -13.82
C GLU A 147 -15.53 6.11 -13.84
N ARG A 148 -15.14 4.83 -13.83
CA ARG A 148 -13.74 4.39 -13.62
C ARG A 148 -12.80 4.92 -14.69
N THR A 149 -13.11 4.68 -15.97
CA THR A 149 -12.24 5.10 -17.08
C THR A 149 -12.15 6.61 -17.19
N GLY A 150 -13.29 7.32 -17.06
CA GLY A 150 -13.32 8.78 -17.05
C GLY A 150 -12.49 9.39 -15.90
N ARG A 151 -12.55 8.77 -14.71
CA ARG A 151 -11.71 9.17 -13.58
C ARG A 151 -10.22 8.99 -13.86
N LEU A 152 -9.84 7.86 -14.46
CA LEU A 152 -8.46 7.60 -14.86
C LEU A 152 -7.98 8.65 -15.86
N LEU A 153 -8.77 8.95 -16.89
CA LEU A 153 -8.46 9.97 -17.88
C LEU A 153 -8.27 11.35 -17.24
N ALA A 154 -9.21 11.76 -16.40
CA ALA A 154 -9.12 13.05 -15.70
C ALA A 154 -7.89 13.14 -14.78
N TRP A 155 -7.52 12.06 -14.11
CA TRP A 155 -6.34 12.00 -13.28
C TRP A 155 -5.04 11.98 -14.10
N ALA A 156 -5.01 11.26 -15.23
CA ALA A 156 -3.87 11.23 -16.13
C ALA A 156 -3.60 12.63 -16.70
N GLU A 157 -4.65 13.33 -17.15
CA GLU A 157 -4.58 14.71 -17.63
C GLU A 157 -4.07 15.67 -16.56
N ALA A 158 -4.68 15.64 -15.36
CA ALA A 158 -4.31 16.51 -14.24
C ALA A 158 -2.86 16.28 -13.76
N CYS A 159 -2.34 15.07 -13.91
CA CYS A 159 -0.98 14.69 -13.53
C CYS A 159 0.04 14.83 -14.68
N GLY A 160 -0.40 15.07 -15.91
CA GLY A 160 0.44 15.11 -17.09
C GLY A 160 1.02 13.75 -17.47
N CYS A 161 0.27 12.67 -17.25
CA CYS A 161 0.69 11.30 -17.51
C CYS A 161 0.03 10.75 -18.76
N ASP A 162 0.78 9.97 -19.52
CA ASP A 162 0.37 9.35 -20.78
C ASP A 162 0.33 7.81 -20.74
N ARG A 163 0.69 7.24 -19.60
CA ARG A 163 0.62 5.80 -19.32
C ARG A 163 -0.03 5.54 -17.96
N TYR A 164 -0.74 4.43 -17.85
CA TYR A 164 -1.36 4.01 -16.60
C TYR A 164 -0.99 2.58 -16.24
N LEU A 165 -0.60 2.36 -14.97
CA LEU A 165 -0.14 1.08 -14.46
C LEU A 165 -1.26 0.35 -13.73
N ILE A 166 -1.62 -0.85 -14.24
CA ILE A 166 -2.67 -1.71 -13.70
C ILE A 166 -2.10 -2.99 -13.09
N HIS A 167 -2.86 -3.59 -12.17
CA HIS A 167 -2.63 -4.99 -11.76
C HIS A 167 -3.25 -5.97 -12.77
N PRO A 168 -2.80 -7.24 -12.78
CA PRO A 168 -3.48 -8.31 -13.53
C PRO A 168 -4.99 -8.34 -13.20
N GLY A 169 -5.83 -8.40 -14.23
CA GLY A 169 -7.28 -8.43 -14.09
C GLY A 169 -7.98 -7.07 -14.01
N GLU A 170 -7.25 -5.97 -13.88
CA GLU A 170 -7.88 -4.62 -13.89
C GLU A 170 -8.27 -4.16 -15.31
N ALA A 171 -7.61 -4.66 -16.37
CA ALA A 171 -7.88 -4.28 -17.75
C ALA A 171 -9.36 -4.48 -18.15
N GLY A 172 -9.96 -5.60 -17.77
CA GLY A 172 -11.37 -5.89 -18.03
C GLY A 172 -12.39 -4.96 -17.35
N LEU A 173 -11.92 -4.05 -16.49
CA LEU A 173 -12.72 -3.05 -15.80
C LEU A 173 -12.63 -1.65 -16.45
N LEU A 174 -11.90 -1.54 -17.56
CA LEU A 174 -11.60 -0.30 -18.25
C LEU A 174 -12.13 -0.33 -19.69
N ASP A 175 -12.53 0.82 -20.18
CA ASP A 175 -12.87 1.03 -21.60
C ASP A 175 -11.57 1.29 -22.39
N LEU A 176 -10.97 0.20 -22.91
CA LEU A 176 -9.68 0.24 -23.60
C LEU A 176 -9.72 1.13 -24.85
N PRO A 177 -10.74 1.03 -25.75
CA PRO A 177 -10.85 1.91 -26.91
C PRO A 177 -10.86 3.39 -26.54
N ARG A 178 -11.51 3.75 -25.44
CA ARG A 178 -11.57 5.14 -24.96
C ARG A 178 -10.23 5.63 -24.42
N LEU A 179 -9.46 4.75 -23.76
CA LEU A 179 -8.09 5.09 -23.32
C LEU A 179 -7.17 5.28 -24.50
N GLU A 180 -7.21 4.41 -25.49
CA GLU A 180 -6.42 4.50 -26.71
C GLU A 180 -6.74 5.79 -27.49
N ALA A 181 -8.03 6.11 -27.66
CA ALA A 181 -8.47 7.34 -28.31
C ALA A 181 -7.98 8.61 -27.58
N ALA A 182 -7.78 8.53 -26.28
CA ALA A 182 -7.22 9.61 -25.44
C ALA A 182 -5.67 9.60 -25.40
N GLY A 183 -5.00 8.67 -26.09
CA GLY A 183 -3.55 8.55 -26.08
C GLY A 183 -2.95 8.01 -24.80
N ILE A 184 -3.74 7.33 -23.93
CA ILE A 184 -3.26 6.73 -22.69
C ILE A 184 -2.88 5.28 -22.91
N GLY A 185 -1.58 4.99 -22.84
CA GLY A 185 -1.05 3.62 -22.86
C GLY A 185 -1.31 2.90 -21.52
N LEU A 186 -1.56 1.59 -21.60
CA LEU A 186 -1.68 0.76 -20.40
C LEU A 186 -0.46 -0.13 -20.23
N ASP A 187 0.06 -0.17 -19.02
CA ASP A 187 1.06 -1.12 -18.56
C ASP A 187 0.49 -2.00 -17.46
N ARG A 188 0.84 -3.28 -17.47
CA ARG A 188 0.51 -4.22 -16.41
C ARG A 188 1.73 -4.50 -15.56
N ILE A 189 1.58 -4.37 -14.24
CA ILE A 189 2.62 -4.74 -13.30
C ILE A 189 2.42 -6.19 -12.86
N GLU A 190 3.50 -6.94 -12.91
CA GLU A 190 3.59 -8.28 -12.36
C GLU A 190 4.62 -8.27 -11.23
N PHE A 191 4.26 -8.88 -10.10
CA PHE A 191 5.15 -9.03 -8.97
C PHE A 191 5.24 -10.49 -8.58
N THR A 192 6.47 -11.04 -8.58
CA THR A 192 6.74 -12.41 -8.14
C THR A 192 7.42 -12.36 -6.78
N GLU A 193 6.74 -12.80 -5.74
CA GLU A 193 7.29 -12.77 -4.38
C GLU A 193 8.31 -13.90 -4.20
N ALA A 194 9.58 -13.62 -4.47
CA ALA A 194 10.67 -14.56 -4.25
C ALA A 194 10.89 -14.79 -2.74
N PRO A 195 11.28 -15.99 -2.31
CA PRO A 195 11.64 -16.24 -0.92
C PRO A 195 12.79 -15.35 -0.43
N TYR A 196 12.64 -14.80 0.77
CA TYR A 196 13.66 -14.09 1.53
C TYR A 196 13.72 -14.64 2.96
N HIS A 197 14.74 -14.27 3.72
CA HIS A 197 14.84 -14.73 5.11
C HIS A 197 13.69 -14.20 5.95
N GLN A 198 13.00 -15.07 6.68
CA GLN A 198 11.92 -14.75 7.62
C GLN A 198 12.17 -15.43 8.97
N GLN A 199 11.63 -14.85 10.03
CA GLN A 199 11.68 -15.49 11.34
C GLN A 199 10.84 -16.78 11.34
N GLY A 200 11.45 -17.91 11.77
CA GLY A 200 10.78 -19.21 11.81
C GLY A 200 10.92 -20.05 10.53
N PRO A 201 10.34 -21.25 10.49
CA PRO A 201 10.59 -22.23 9.42
C PRO A 201 9.78 -21.91 8.16
N GLY A 202 10.42 -22.13 7.00
CA GLY A 202 9.82 -21.97 5.68
C GLY A 202 9.51 -20.52 5.31
N PHE A 203 9.08 -20.30 4.08
CA PHE A 203 8.66 -18.99 3.56
C PHE A 203 7.15 -18.86 3.59
N LEU A 204 6.65 -17.72 4.07
CA LEU A 204 5.24 -17.37 4.11
C LEU A 204 5.01 -16.10 3.27
N PRO A 205 4.40 -16.20 2.07
CA PRO A 205 4.21 -15.05 1.19
C PRO A 205 3.10 -14.11 1.69
N GLY A 206 3.06 -12.90 1.13
CA GLY A 206 2.00 -11.91 1.38
C GLY A 206 1.98 -11.34 2.79
N LEU A 207 3.13 -11.26 3.44
CA LEU A 207 3.29 -10.54 4.71
C LEU A 207 3.49 -9.05 4.47
N SER A 208 3.37 -8.28 5.54
CA SER A 208 3.69 -6.86 5.59
C SER A 208 5.08 -6.57 5.04
N LEU A 209 5.26 -5.41 4.42
CA LEU A 209 6.59 -4.89 4.12
C LEU A 209 7.49 -4.81 5.37
N LEU A 210 6.92 -4.65 6.56
CA LEU A 210 7.68 -4.67 7.81
C LEU A 210 8.45 -5.98 7.98
N ASP A 211 7.86 -7.13 7.59
CA ASP A 211 8.57 -8.41 7.65
C ASP A 211 9.83 -8.41 6.77
N LEU A 212 9.72 -7.92 5.53
CA LEU A 212 10.85 -7.77 4.63
C LEU A 212 11.90 -6.78 5.17
N LEU A 213 11.46 -5.61 5.66
CA LEU A 213 12.36 -4.58 6.19
C LEU A 213 13.11 -5.05 7.44
N PHE A 214 12.43 -5.71 8.37
CA PHE A 214 13.06 -6.20 9.60
C PHE A 214 14.08 -7.31 9.36
N ASN A 215 13.90 -8.12 8.31
CA ASN A 215 14.81 -9.21 8.00
C ASN A 215 15.91 -8.82 7.01
N GLU A 216 15.59 -8.06 5.93
CA GLU A 216 16.51 -7.74 4.83
C GLU A 216 17.05 -6.31 4.88
N GLY A 217 16.46 -5.44 5.70
CA GLY A 217 16.90 -4.07 5.87
C GLY A 217 16.93 -3.27 4.57
N PRO A 218 18.03 -2.52 4.30
CA PRO A 218 18.17 -1.72 3.08
C PRO A 218 18.13 -2.54 1.78
N ALA A 219 18.39 -3.85 1.82
CA ALA A 219 18.28 -4.73 0.65
C ALA A 219 16.82 -4.90 0.17
N ALA A 220 15.83 -4.56 1.00
CA ALA A 220 14.42 -4.62 0.64
C ALA A 220 14.07 -3.80 -0.62
N ALA A 221 14.74 -2.67 -0.85
CA ALA A 221 14.55 -1.88 -2.07
C ALA A 221 15.00 -2.63 -3.33
N GLY A 222 16.16 -3.27 -3.29
CA GLY A 222 16.68 -4.12 -4.37
C GLY A 222 15.80 -5.36 -4.58
N TYR A 223 15.35 -5.98 -3.50
CA TYR A 223 14.41 -7.10 -3.56
C TYR A 223 13.13 -6.71 -4.33
N LEU A 224 12.53 -5.57 -3.98
CA LEU A 224 11.32 -5.12 -4.66
C LEU A 224 11.55 -4.93 -6.16
N GLN A 225 12.62 -4.24 -6.56
CA GLN A 225 12.96 -3.98 -7.96
C GLN A 225 13.23 -5.26 -8.75
N ALA A 226 13.94 -6.23 -8.17
CA ALA A 226 14.28 -7.50 -8.83
C ALA A 226 13.05 -8.37 -9.10
N ASN A 227 11.96 -8.16 -8.37
CA ASN A 227 10.74 -8.99 -8.44
C ASN A 227 9.57 -8.29 -9.17
N ILE A 228 9.79 -7.07 -9.69
CA ILE A 228 8.82 -6.34 -10.52
C ILE A 228 9.12 -6.58 -12.00
N ARG A 229 8.07 -6.84 -12.77
CA ARG A 229 8.07 -6.82 -14.22
C ARG A 229 6.94 -5.92 -14.71
N ILE A 230 7.24 -5.05 -15.66
CA ILE A 230 6.25 -4.22 -16.35
C ILE A 230 6.12 -4.76 -17.78
N VAL A 231 4.91 -5.04 -18.19
CA VAL A 231 4.58 -5.50 -19.53
C VAL A 231 3.44 -4.66 -20.10
N PRO A 232 3.37 -4.44 -21.42
CA PRO A 232 2.19 -3.83 -22.03
C PRO A 232 0.92 -4.59 -21.60
N ALA A 233 -0.16 -3.88 -21.34
CA ALA A 233 -1.45 -4.49 -21.12
C ALA A 233 -2.16 -4.57 -22.46
N ASP A 234 -2.12 -5.76 -23.06
CA ASP A 234 -2.84 -6.11 -24.28
C ASP A 234 -4.35 -6.16 -24.03
#